data_941a3ce6b34227fc0d6b6828b2388a3b
#
_entry.id   941a3ce6b34227fc0d6b6828b2388a3b
#
_cell.length_a   1.000
_cell.length_b   1.000
_cell.length_c   1.000
_cell.angle_alpha   90.00
_cell.angle_beta   90.00
_cell.angle_gamma   90.00
#
_symmetry.space_group_name_H-M   'P 1'
#
loop_
_entity.id
_entity.type
_entity.pdbx_description
1 polymer ?
#
loop_
_entity_poly.entity_id
_entity_poly.type
_entity_poly.pdbx_seq_one_letter_code
_entity_poly.pdbx_strand_id
1 'polypeptide(L)'
;MAPGAFWRRDVPHYAKWLTAAGAAALTIMGAAQHQQSKREWNQLLAICHSAQDACATGPDGRYVRSDAEQLYQLSRQYDRRANRYLLGAQGTLLLTTALFIIDLHPGGPGNIPFSPLRVGIEPSSRARFGVELTF
;
A
#
# COMPACT_ATOMS: atom_id res chain seq x y z
N MET A 1 -18.50 28.88 -22.04
CA MET A 1 -17.91 28.04 -20.97
C MET A 1 -16.78 27.22 -21.56
N ALA A 2 -15.55 27.43 -21.13
CA ALA A 2 -14.40 26.71 -21.65
C ALA A 2 -14.38 25.29 -21.05
N PRO A 3 -14.39 24.21 -21.86
CA PRO A 3 -14.44 22.82 -21.38
C PRO A 3 -13.22 22.40 -20.54
N GLY A 4 -12.17 23.20 -20.52
CA GLY A 4 -10.95 22.88 -19.76
C GLY A 4 -10.97 23.21 -18.26
N ALA A 5 -11.95 23.96 -17.76
CA ALA A 5 -12.00 24.36 -16.33
C ALA A 5 -12.57 23.25 -15.44
N PHE A 6 -13.48 22.43 -15.96
CA PHE A 6 -14.06 21.28 -15.27
C PHE A 6 -13.01 20.21 -14.96
N TRP A 7 -12.19 19.86 -15.93
CA TRP A 7 -11.16 18.83 -15.79
C TRP A 7 -10.06 19.17 -14.76
N ARG A 8 -9.79 20.46 -14.53
CA ARG A 8 -8.72 20.89 -13.62
C ARG A 8 -9.10 20.79 -12.14
N ARG A 9 -10.38 20.88 -11.80
CA ARG A 9 -10.85 20.91 -10.41
C ARG A 9 -11.39 19.57 -9.91
N ASP A 10 -12.13 18.87 -10.75
CA ASP A 10 -12.86 17.69 -10.30
C ASP A 10 -12.01 16.40 -10.41
N VAL A 11 -11.07 16.35 -11.36
CA VAL A 11 -10.19 15.19 -11.54
C VAL A 11 -9.33 14.90 -10.30
N PRO A 12 -8.61 15.86 -9.68
CA PRO A 12 -7.85 15.59 -8.47
C PRO A 12 -8.74 15.15 -7.30
N HIS A 13 -9.94 15.72 -7.21
CA HIS A 13 -10.88 15.44 -6.13
C HIS A 13 -11.34 13.97 -6.10
N TYR A 14 -11.67 13.40 -7.25
CA TYR A 14 -12.07 11.99 -7.34
C TYR A 14 -10.87 11.04 -7.45
N ALA A 15 -9.82 11.45 -8.13
CA ALA A 15 -8.62 10.62 -8.34
C ALA A 15 -7.94 10.22 -7.02
N LYS A 16 -7.91 11.11 -6.01
CA LYS A 16 -7.34 10.79 -4.69
C LYS A 16 -8.02 9.60 -4.00
N TRP A 17 -9.35 9.49 -4.11
CA TRP A 17 -10.10 8.38 -3.52
C TRP A 17 -9.87 7.08 -4.29
N LEU A 18 -9.79 7.17 -5.61
CA LEU A 18 -9.55 6.02 -6.47
C LEU A 18 -8.14 5.45 -6.26
N THR A 19 -7.15 6.33 -6.11
CA THR A 19 -5.77 5.92 -5.79
C THR A 19 -5.64 5.38 -4.37
N ALA A 20 -6.37 5.95 -3.39
CA ALA A 20 -6.41 5.43 -2.03
C ALA A 20 -7.00 4.02 -1.98
N ALA A 21 -8.12 3.78 -2.67
CA ALA A 21 -8.72 2.46 -2.79
C ALA A 21 -7.77 1.47 -3.50
N GLY A 22 -7.08 1.92 -4.54
CA GLY A 22 -6.06 1.14 -5.25
C GLY A 22 -4.90 0.74 -4.35
N ALA A 23 -4.39 1.66 -3.54
CA ALA A 23 -3.33 1.38 -2.58
C ALA A 23 -3.77 0.33 -1.54
N ALA A 24 -4.99 0.45 -1.01
CA ALA A 24 -5.55 -0.53 -0.09
C ALA A 24 -5.69 -1.92 -0.73
N ALA A 25 -6.24 -1.99 -1.94
CA ALA A 25 -6.38 -3.24 -2.68
C ALA A 25 -5.02 -3.93 -2.94
N LEU A 26 -4.03 -3.18 -3.40
CA LEU A 26 -2.67 -3.70 -3.64
C LEU A 26 -2.01 -4.18 -2.34
N THR A 27 -2.23 -3.50 -1.23
CA THR A 27 -1.72 -3.92 0.09
C THR A 27 -2.34 -5.24 0.53
N ILE A 28 -3.67 -5.40 0.39
CA ILE A 28 -4.37 -6.64 0.73
C ILE A 28 -3.86 -7.80 -0.15
N MET A 29 -3.71 -7.57 -1.46
CA MET A 29 -3.19 -8.58 -2.38
C MET A 29 -1.74 -8.95 -2.04
N GLY A 30 -0.90 -7.98 -1.70
CA GLY A 30 0.47 -8.22 -1.26
C GLY A 30 0.52 -9.05 0.03
N ALA A 31 -0.30 -8.73 1.02
CA ALA A 31 -0.40 -9.48 2.27
C ALA A 31 -0.86 -10.92 2.05
N ALA A 32 -1.86 -11.14 1.19
CA ALA A 32 -2.34 -12.47 0.84
C ALA A 32 -1.25 -13.34 0.18
N GLN A 33 -0.49 -12.77 -0.75
CA GLN A 33 0.64 -13.46 -1.40
C GLN A 33 1.75 -13.77 -0.39
N HIS A 34 2.04 -12.85 0.53
CA HIS A 34 3.03 -13.08 1.58
C HIS A 34 2.61 -14.21 2.55
N GLN A 35 1.33 -14.28 2.91
CA GLN A 35 0.82 -15.40 3.73
C GLN A 35 0.96 -16.74 3.01
N GLN A 36 0.70 -16.77 1.69
CA GLN A 36 0.90 -17.97 0.89
C GLN A 36 2.37 -18.38 0.86
N SER A 37 3.28 -17.44 0.64
CA SER A 37 4.73 -17.67 0.72
C SER A 37 5.13 -18.32 2.06
N LYS A 38 4.61 -17.79 3.17
CA LYS A 38 4.87 -18.34 4.50
C LYS A 38 4.34 -19.78 4.69
N ARG A 39 3.19 -20.10 4.10
CA ARG A 39 2.63 -21.45 4.16
C ARG A 39 3.54 -22.46 3.47
N GLU A 40 3.97 -22.15 2.24
CA GLU A 40 4.88 -23.01 1.48
C GLU A 40 6.23 -23.15 2.19
N TRP A 41 6.75 -22.07 2.75
CA TRP A 41 7.96 -22.09 3.56
C TRP A 41 7.84 -22.97 4.81
N ASN A 42 6.72 -22.87 5.54
CA ASN A 42 6.49 -23.70 6.72
C ASN A 42 6.35 -25.19 6.38
N GLN A 43 5.76 -25.53 5.23
CA GLN A 43 5.72 -26.91 4.73
C GLN A 43 7.12 -27.42 4.39
N LEU A 44 7.95 -26.59 3.77
CA LEU A 44 9.35 -26.90 3.52
C LEU A 44 10.09 -27.17 4.85
N LEU A 45 9.93 -26.32 5.84
CA LEU A 45 10.53 -26.52 7.17
C LEU A 45 10.06 -27.81 7.83
N ALA A 46 8.78 -28.17 7.70
CA ALA A 46 8.25 -29.43 8.20
C ALA A 46 8.92 -30.63 7.55
N ILE A 47 9.17 -30.59 6.24
CA ILE A 47 9.94 -31.62 5.54
C ILE A 47 11.39 -31.68 6.07
N CYS A 48 12.02 -30.52 6.24
CA CYS A 48 13.41 -30.45 6.75
C CYS A 48 13.55 -31.03 8.14
N HIS A 49 12.54 -30.87 8.99
CA HIS A 49 12.55 -31.44 10.34
C HIS A 49 12.20 -32.94 10.40
N SER A 50 11.64 -33.49 9.32
CA SER A 50 11.20 -34.90 9.30
C SER A 50 12.33 -35.92 9.17
N ALA A 51 13.46 -35.54 8.55
CA ALA A 51 14.63 -36.42 8.36
C ALA A 51 15.90 -35.57 8.23
N GLN A 52 17.02 -36.12 8.71
CA GLN A 52 18.30 -35.42 8.79
C GLN A 52 18.88 -34.98 7.43
N ASP A 53 18.53 -35.68 6.34
CA ASP A 53 18.97 -35.38 4.98
C ASP A 53 17.87 -34.81 4.07
N ALA A 54 16.68 -34.51 4.65
CA ALA A 54 15.51 -34.10 3.88
C ALA A 54 15.72 -32.77 3.15
N CYS A 55 16.60 -31.90 3.65
CA CYS A 55 16.94 -30.59 3.09
C CYS A 55 18.40 -30.49 2.62
N ALA A 56 19.01 -31.65 2.27
CA ALA A 56 20.32 -31.62 1.66
C ALA A 56 20.29 -30.85 0.33
N THR A 57 21.28 -30.00 0.14
CA THR A 57 21.45 -29.22 -1.10
C THR A 57 22.55 -29.87 -1.96
N GLY A 58 22.29 -29.95 -3.26
CA GLY A 58 23.25 -30.40 -4.24
C GLY A 58 24.34 -29.37 -4.54
N PRO A 59 25.31 -29.70 -5.36
CA PRO A 59 26.39 -28.81 -5.78
C PRO A 59 25.89 -27.60 -6.60
N ASP A 60 24.70 -27.68 -7.15
CA ASP A 60 24.00 -26.61 -7.89
C ASP A 60 23.21 -25.64 -6.97
N GLY A 61 23.25 -25.86 -5.64
CA GLY A 61 22.55 -25.06 -4.64
C GLY A 61 21.04 -25.31 -4.58
N ARG A 62 20.54 -26.37 -5.25
CA ARG A 62 19.13 -26.79 -5.19
C ARG A 62 18.94 -27.90 -4.18
N TYR A 63 17.72 -28.01 -3.64
CA TYR A 63 17.39 -29.14 -2.79
C TYR A 63 17.41 -30.45 -3.61
N VAL A 64 18.05 -31.48 -3.06
CA VAL A 64 18.12 -32.80 -3.69
C VAL A 64 16.74 -33.46 -3.82
N ARG A 65 15.88 -33.21 -2.82
CA ARG A 65 14.49 -33.64 -2.87
C ARG A 65 13.65 -32.68 -3.74
N SER A 66 12.99 -33.27 -4.73
CA SER A 66 12.16 -32.50 -5.68
C SER A 66 10.98 -31.78 -5.03
N ASP A 67 10.35 -32.38 -4.00
CA ASP A 67 9.27 -31.77 -3.23
C ASP A 67 9.74 -30.56 -2.43
N ALA A 68 10.90 -30.64 -1.78
CA ALA A 68 11.50 -29.52 -1.07
C ALA A 68 11.89 -28.38 -2.03
N GLU A 69 12.48 -28.69 -3.17
CA GLU A 69 12.83 -27.70 -4.19
C GLU A 69 11.58 -27.02 -4.74
N GLN A 70 10.51 -27.77 -5.00
CA GLN A 70 9.24 -27.22 -5.49
C GLN A 70 8.62 -26.24 -4.49
N LEU A 71 8.55 -26.58 -3.21
CA LEU A 71 8.04 -25.71 -2.16
C LEU A 71 8.89 -24.44 -2.03
N TYR A 72 10.21 -24.57 -2.11
CA TYR A 72 11.12 -23.43 -2.11
C TYR A 72 10.85 -22.48 -3.28
N GLN A 73 10.72 -23.00 -4.49
CA GLN A 73 10.44 -22.20 -5.69
C GLN A 73 9.07 -21.53 -5.63
N LEU A 74 8.04 -22.23 -5.14
CA LEU A 74 6.71 -21.66 -4.92
C LEU A 74 6.74 -20.53 -3.89
N SER A 75 7.38 -20.75 -2.74
CA SER A 75 7.54 -19.71 -1.72
C SER A 75 8.22 -18.46 -2.30
N ARG A 76 9.32 -18.63 -3.05
CA ARG A 76 10.02 -17.52 -3.72
C ARG A 76 9.18 -16.82 -4.78
N GLN A 77 8.32 -17.56 -5.49
CA GLN A 77 7.42 -16.98 -6.49
C GLN A 77 6.35 -16.11 -5.84
N TYR A 78 5.73 -16.59 -4.75
CA TYR A 78 4.74 -15.82 -3.99
C TYR A 78 5.36 -14.60 -3.35
N ASP A 79 6.56 -14.70 -2.79
CA ASP A 79 7.28 -13.57 -2.19
C ASP A 79 7.61 -12.49 -3.23
N ARG A 80 8.08 -12.87 -4.41
CA ARG A 80 8.29 -11.91 -5.52
C ARG A 80 6.99 -11.22 -5.96
N ARG A 81 5.87 -11.94 -5.98
CA ARG A 81 4.56 -11.34 -6.29
C ARG A 81 4.13 -10.37 -5.18
N ALA A 82 4.27 -10.79 -3.92
CA ALA A 82 3.97 -9.93 -2.77
C ALA A 82 4.76 -8.62 -2.85
N ASN A 83 6.06 -8.68 -3.08
CA ASN A 83 6.91 -7.50 -3.20
C ASN A 83 6.48 -6.55 -4.33
N ARG A 84 6.06 -7.08 -5.49
CA ARG A 84 5.53 -6.26 -6.59
C ARG A 84 4.25 -5.53 -6.20
N TYR A 85 3.31 -6.21 -5.53
CA TYR A 85 2.08 -5.58 -5.05
C TYR A 85 2.37 -4.52 -3.99
N LEU A 86 3.27 -4.79 -3.04
CA LEU A 86 3.64 -3.84 -1.99
C LEU A 86 4.36 -2.61 -2.54
N LEU A 87 5.26 -2.78 -3.50
CA LEU A 87 5.90 -1.66 -4.21
C LEU A 87 4.87 -0.83 -4.97
N GLY A 88 3.93 -1.47 -5.67
CA GLY A 88 2.81 -0.79 -6.32
C GLY A 88 1.94 -0.03 -5.33
N ALA A 89 1.64 -0.61 -4.17
CA ALA A 89 0.89 0.03 -3.10
C ALA A 89 1.60 1.28 -2.57
N GLN A 90 2.91 1.22 -2.34
CA GLN A 90 3.72 2.36 -1.90
C GLN A 90 3.71 3.49 -2.93
N GLY A 91 3.92 3.18 -4.21
CA GLY A 91 3.85 4.17 -5.29
C GLY A 91 2.47 4.82 -5.39
N THR A 92 1.41 4.02 -5.28
CA THR A 92 0.02 4.52 -5.30
C THR A 92 -0.29 5.37 -4.07
N LEU A 93 0.25 5.03 -2.90
CA LEU A 93 0.09 5.81 -1.67
C LEU A 93 0.77 7.18 -1.78
N LEU A 94 1.99 7.24 -2.35
CA LEU A 94 2.68 8.49 -2.61
C LEU A 94 1.88 9.38 -3.58
N LEU A 95 1.33 8.80 -4.64
CA LEU A 95 0.46 9.51 -5.58
C LEU A 95 -0.80 10.03 -4.88
N THR A 96 -1.43 9.21 -4.04
CA THR A 96 -2.59 9.60 -3.24
C THR A 96 -2.27 10.80 -2.36
N THR A 97 -1.15 10.76 -1.66
CA THR A 97 -0.69 11.86 -0.79
C THR A 97 -0.50 13.15 -1.59
N ALA A 98 0.15 13.07 -2.74
CA ALA A 98 0.33 14.22 -3.63
C ALA A 98 -1.01 14.80 -4.11
N LEU A 99 -1.98 13.95 -4.48
CA LEU A 99 -3.30 14.39 -4.89
C LEU A 99 -4.09 15.05 -3.75
N PHE A 100 -3.96 14.53 -2.53
CA PHE A 100 -4.55 15.18 -1.35
C PHE A 100 -3.95 16.56 -1.10
N ILE A 101 -2.63 16.71 -1.20
CA ILE A 101 -1.94 17.99 -1.03
C ILE A 101 -2.41 19.00 -2.09
N ILE A 102 -2.54 18.58 -3.35
CA ILE A 102 -3.02 19.43 -4.43
C ILE A 102 -4.47 19.87 -4.20
N ASP A 103 -5.32 18.96 -3.72
CA ASP A 103 -6.74 19.22 -3.49
C ASP A 103 -6.99 20.09 -2.24
N LEU A 104 -6.08 20.07 -1.27
CA LEU A 104 -6.11 20.93 -0.08
C LEU A 104 -5.69 22.38 -0.35
N HIS A 105 -5.40 22.76 -1.60
CA HIS A 105 -5.02 24.12 -1.95
C HIS A 105 -6.13 25.13 -1.56
N PRO A 106 -5.79 26.31 -1.03
CA PRO A 106 -6.78 27.30 -0.58
C PRO A 106 -7.74 27.67 -1.73
N GLY A 107 -9.02 27.36 -1.57
CA GLY A 107 -10.07 27.63 -2.57
C GLY A 107 -10.65 26.38 -3.25
N GLY A 108 -10.21 25.15 -2.89
CA GLY A 108 -10.86 23.92 -3.31
C GLY A 108 -12.14 23.60 -2.50
N PRO A 109 -13.05 22.76 -3.03
CA PRO A 109 -14.19 22.28 -2.25
C PRO A 109 -13.71 21.54 -1.01
N GLY A 110 -14.33 21.77 0.14
CA GLY A 110 -13.96 21.15 1.41
C GLY A 110 -13.90 19.63 1.30
N ASN A 111 -12.77 19.06 1.67
CA ASN A 111 -12.51 17.61 1.58
C ASN A 111 -13.29 16.78 2.58
N ILE A 112 -13.87 17.41 3.60
CA ILE A 112 -14.63 16.78 4.66
C ILE A 112 -15.98 17.45 4.70
N PRO A 113 -17.09 16.73 4.45
CA PRO A 113 -18.43 17.31 4.47
C PRO A 113 -18.82 17.86 5.85
N PHE A 114 -18.14 17.39 6.90
CA PHE A 114 -18.25 17.91 8.27
C PHE A 114 -16.85 18.14 8.82
N SER A 115 -16.38 19.40 8.82
CA SER A 115 -15.14 19.76 9.50
C SER A 115 -15.50 20.44 10.83
N PRO A 116 -15.45 19.72 11.97
CA PRO A 116 -15.62 20.33 13.28
C PRO A 116 -14.40 21.16 13.70
N LEU A 117 -13.32 21.09 12.91
CA LEU A 117 -12.07 21.81 13.16
C LEU A 117 -11.86 22.87 12.09
N ARG A 118 -12.05 24.14 12.44
CA ARG A 118 -11.58 25.26 11.64
C ARG A 118 -10.25 25.75 12.22
N VAL A 119 -9.18 25.56 11.48
CA VAL A 119 -7.89 26.21 11.78
C VAL A 119 -7.89 27.55 11.06
N GLY A 120 -8.22 28.61 11.78
CA GLY A 120 -8.10 29.99 11.29
C GLY A 120 -6.67 30.49 11.53
N ILE A 121 -5.94 30.73 10.44
CA ILE A 121 -4.69 31.49 10.50
C ILE A 121 -5.09 32.95 10.23
N GLU A 122 -5.18 33.75 11.28
CA GLU A 122 -5.36 35.18 11.15
C GLU A 122 -4.02 35.85 10.80
N PRO A 123 -3.96 36.71 9.77
CA PRO A 123 -2.70 37.31 9.30
C PRO A 123 -2.13 38.41 10.21
N SER A 124 -2.63 38.55 11.42
CA SER A 124 -2.11 39.52 12.40
C SER A 124 -1.06 38.84 13.27
N SER A 125 0.12 39.33 13.24
CA SER A 125 1.42 39.08 13.90
C SER A 125 1.50 38.33 15.25
N ARG A 126 0.47 37.62 15.68
CA ARG A 126 0.47 36.70 16.83
C ARG A 126 -0.33 35.46 16.43
N ALA A 127 0.37 34.37 16.17
CA ALA A 127 -0.26 33.09 15.95
C ALA A 127 -1.06 32.64 17.17
N ARG A 128 -2.37 32.72 17.09
CA ARG A 128 -3.30 32.10 18.04
C ARG A 128 -3.84 30.84 17.40
N PHE A 129 -3.45 29.71 17.96
CA PHE A 129 -4.09 28.44 17.62
C PHE A 129 -5.38 28.32 18.46
N GLY A 130 -6.52 28.35 17.81
CA GLY A 130 -7.82 28.14 18.43
C GLY A 130 -8.50 26.94 17.80
N VAL A 131 -9.03 26.03 18.62
CA VAL A 131 -9.92 24.96 18.21
C VAL A 131 -11.32 25.38 18.57
N GLU A 132 -12.18 25.64 17.58
CA GLU A 132 -13.59 25.91 17.78
C GLU A 132 -14.37 24.61 17.56
N LEU A 133 -14.93 24.08 18.63
CA LEU A 133 -15.83 22.94 18.60
C LEU A 133 -17.28 23.47 18.59
N THR A 134 -17.96 23.34 17.46
CA THR A 134 -19.40 23.57 17.35
C THR A 134 -20.10 22.22 17.56
N PHE A 135 -20.91 22.15 18.66
CA PHE A 135 -21.75 21.00 18.96
C PHE A 135 -23.14 21.18 18.34
#